data_d50e5e178f2a06042939fb98006a4f3f
#
_entry.id   d50e5e178f2a06042939fb98006a4f3f
#
_cell.length_a   1.000
_cell.length_b   1.000
_cell.length_c   1.000
_cell.angle_alpha   90.00
_cell.angle_beta   90.00
_cell.angle_gamma   90.00
#
_symmetry.space_group_name_H-M   'P 1'
#
loop_
_entity.id
_entity.type
_entity.pdbx_description
1 polymer ?
#
loop_
_entity_poly.entity_id
_entity_poly.type
_entity_poly.pdbx_seq_one_letter_code
_entity_poly.pdbx_strand_id
1 'polypeptide(L)'
;MTHLRYLAQQFLLLLLTFVAAKPLFLLFNGGAAHPYAFGDVISVMWHGLPLDVATTGYAVIPYYLLLCIGIWVKLPLKCLNIYYRVVNTLLAVLLALIFVADTVLYSFWEFKLDGTVFNYISQPGGALQSVSPLYAAGVVAAFAITAAALWVVYDRFRPKKTLPRERRRVASSLLMLLCGGLLFLGIRGGVGRSTANVGMVYYSTDQFLNHAAVNPAFSLLSTLSAGKDYASECDFFEEEERARLFGALQCGGDDTGTDSLLTTRRPNIVMILMEGCGATFVESLGGEPGVTPCLNALANEGGLFTQCYANSFRTDRGTLCALSGYPSFPDFSVMKQPR
;
A
#
# COMPACT_ATOMS: atom_id res chain seq x y z
N MET A 1 -18.59 -33.53 5.23
CA MET A 1 -18.42 -32.44 6.23
C MET A 1 -16.96 -32.16 6.64
N THR A 2 -16.05 -33.10 6.49
CA THR A 2 -14.63 -32.93 6.87
C THR A 2 -13.93 -31.85 6.02
N HIS A 3 -14.15 -31.83 4.70
CA HIS A 3 -13.58 -30.85 3.77
C HIS A 3 -14.01 -29.43 4.10
N LEU A 4 -15.30 -29.21 4.38
CA LEU A 4 -15.82 -27.91 4.79
C LEU A 4 -15.19 -27.39 6.08
N ARG A 5 -15.01 -28.29 7.07
CA ARG A 5 -14.33 -27.95 8.33
C ARG A 5 -12.90 -27.46 8.10
N TYR A 6 -12.13 -28.14 7.24
CA TYR A 6 -10.78 -27.71 6.91
C TYR A 6 -10.76 -26.40 6.13
N LEU A 7 -11.70 -26.20 5.21
CA LEU A 7 -11.82 -24.92 4.50
C LEU A 7 -12.11 -23.76 5.46
N ALA A 8 -13.12 -23.91 6.33
CA ALA A 8 -13.45 -22.91 7.35
C ALA A 8 -12.29 -22.64 8.31
N GLN A 9 -11.56 -23.69 8.70
CA GLN A 9 -10.40 -23.58 9.57
C GLN A 9 -9.27 -22.76 8.89
N GLN A 10 -8.96 -23.02 7.61
CA GLN A 10 -7.94 -22.27 6.89
C GLN A 10 -8.38 -20.81 6.64
N PHE A 11 -9.64 -20.61 6.29
CA PHE A 11 -10.19 -19.28 6.13
C PHE A 11 -10.09 -18.45 7.41
N LEU A 12 -10.53 -19.02 8.54
CA LEU A 12 -10.47 -18.33 9.84
C LEU A 12 -9.03 -18.05 10.27
N LEU A 13 -8.11 -19.00 10.04
CA LEU A 13 -6.71 -18.86 10.38
C LEU A 13 -6.06 -17.70 9.61
N LEU A 14 -6.29 -17.62 8.31
CA LEU A 14 -5.77 -16.54 7.46
C LEU A 14 -6.42 -15.19 7.79
N LEU A 15 -7.74 -15.18 8.03
CA LEU A 15 -8.44 -13.97 8.45
C LEU A 15 -7.87 -13.42 9.77
N LEU A 16 -7.68 -14.28 10.76
CA LEU A 16 -7.09 -13.88 12.04
C LEU A 16 -5.65 -13.37 11.89
N THR A 17 -4.90 -13.90 10.93
CA THR A 17 -3.55 -13.39 10.61
C THR A 17 -3.60 -11.94 10.13
N PHE A 18 -4.51 -11.60 9.21
CA PHE A 18 -4.66 -10.22 8.72
C PHE A 18 -5.20 -9.28 9.79
N VAL A 19 -6.19 -9.72 10.56
CA VAL A 19 -6.74 -8.93 11.67
C VAL A 19 -5.66 -8.65 12.73
N ALA A 20 -4.84 -9.65 13.10
CA ALA A 20 -3.77 -9.50 14.10
C ALA A 20 -2.59 -8.62 13.61
N ALA A 21 -2.39 -8.50 12.31
CA ALA A 21 -1.36 -7.63 11.77
C ALA A 21 -1.62 -6.13 12.05
N LYS A 22 -2.89 -5.72 12.16
CA LYS A 22 -3.28 -4.32 12.39
C LYS A 22 -2.83 -3.75 13.74
N PRO A 23 -3.11 -4.39 14.89
CA PRO A 23 -2.59 -3.92 16.17
C PRO A 23 -1.06 -3.94 16.23
N LEU A 24 -0.39 -4.86 15.54
CA LEU A 24 1.08 -4.85 15.45
C LEU A 24 1.58 -3.64 14.65
N PHE A 25 0.91 -3.30 13.55
CA PHE A 25 1.21 -2.09 12.77
C PHE A 25 1.03 -0.82 13.60
N LEU A 26 -0.09 -0.70 14.35
CA LEU A 26 -0.36 0.43 15.24
C LEU A 26 0.69 0.52 16.36
N LEU A 27 1.08 -0.61 16.94
CA LEU A 27 2.08 -0.65 18.01
C LEU A 27 3.45 -0.16 17.53
N PHE A 28 3.82 -0.49 16.28
CA PHE A 28 5.12 -0.16 15.72
C PHE A 28 5.19 1.29 15.20
N ASN A 29 4.15 1.75 14.51
CA ASN A 29 4.12 3.08 13.86
C ASN A 29 3.39 4.15 14.67
N GLY A 30 2.66 3.76 15.71
CA GLY A 30 2.01 4.69 16.63
C GLY A 30 2.99 5.31 17.62
N GLY A 31 2.53 6.29 18.38
CA GLY A 31 3.32 6.97 19.39
C GLY A 31 3.01 8.47 19.45
N ALA A 32 4.02 9.29 19.74
CA ALA A 32 3.82 10.74 19.88
C ALA A 32 3.41 11.41 18.56
N ALA A 33 3.92 10.91 17.41
CA ALA A 33 3.57 11.41 16.09
C ALA A 33 2.15 10.99 15.65
N HIS A 34 1.73 9.78 16.04
CA HIS A 34 0.43 9.21 15.69
C HIS A 34 -0.22 8.63 16.96
N PRO A 35 -0.80 9.46 17.82
CA PRO A 35 -1.45 9.01 19.04
C PRO A 35 -2.74 8.24 18.72
N TYR A 36 -2.98 7.14 19.42
CA TYR A 36 -4.20 6.35 19.30
C TYR A 36 -4.63 5.76 20.65
N ALA A 37 -5.92 5.55 20.82
CA ALA A 37 -6.49 4.93 22.01
C ALA A 37 -6.79 3.44 21.76
N PHE A 38 -7.08 2.69 22.83
CA PHE A 38 -7.49 1.29 22.71
C PHE A 38 -8.76 1.09 21.87
N GLY A 39 -9.69 2.05 21.93
CA GLY A 39 -10.89 2.07 21.08
C GLY A 39 -10.57 2.13 19.59
N ASP A 40 -9.51 2.84 19.20
CA ASP A 40 -9.08 2.96 17.81
C ASP A 40 -8.54 1.64 17.28
N VAL A 41 -7.85 0.83 18.12
CA VAL A 41 -7.40 -0.52 17.74
C VAL A 41 -8.59 -1.38 17.33
N ILE A 42 -9.67 -1.37 18.13
CA ILE A 42 -10.88 -2.14 17.82
C ILE A 42 -11.55 -1.61 16.55
N SER A 43 -11.63 -0.28 16.39
CA SER A 43 -12.21 0.37 15.21
C SER A 43 -11.43 0.03 13.94
N VAL A 44 -10.11 0.09 13.98
CA VAL A 44 -9.21 -0.30 12.88
C VAL A 44 -9.42 -1.76 12.48
N MET A 45 -9.49 -2.67 13.47
CA MET A 45 -9.75 -4.09 13.21
C MET A 45 -11.12 -4.29 12.56
N TRP A 46 -12.16 -3.62 13.06
CA TRP A 46 -13.53 -3.77 12.58
C TRP A 46 -13.72 -3.21 11.17
N HIS A 47 -13.32 -1.96 10.94
CA HIS A 47 -13.47 -1.31 9.63
C HIS A 47 -12.55 -1.92 8.57
N GLY A 48 -11.42 -2.51 8.96
CA GLY A 48 -10.53 -3.23 8.05
C GLY A 48 -11.00 -4.62 7.62
N LEU A 49 -12.03 -5.22 8.28
CA LEU A 49 -12.52 -6.56 7.99
C LEU A 49 -12.89 -6.81 6.52
N PRO A 50 -13.55 -5.90 5.79
CA PRO A 50 -13.90 -6.14 4.39
C PRO A 50 -12.70 -6.48 3.50
N LEU A 51 -11.59 -5.74 3.64
CA LEU A 51 -10.35 -6.03 2.89
C LEU A 51 -9.63 -7.27 3.41
N ASP A 52 -9.72 -7.58 4.71
CA ASP A 52 -9.17 -8.81 5.27
C ASP A 52 -9.91 -10.04 4.74
N VAL A 53 -11.24 -9.98 4.65
CA VAL A 53 -12.08 -11.02 4.05
C VAL A 53 -11.75 -11.20 2.56
N ALA A 54 -11.62 -10.11 1.81
CA ALA A 54 -11.26 -10.16 0.40
C ALA A 54 -9.88 -10.82 0.19
N THR A 55 -8.88 -10.38 0.95
CA THR A 55 -7.52 -10.93 0.87
C THR A 55 -7.46 -12.39 1.31
N THR A 56 -8.19 -12.73 2.38
CA THR A 56 -8.32 -14.11 2.84
C THR A 56 -8.95 -15.00 1.77
N GLY A 57 -9.95 -14.47 1.05
CA GLY A 57 -10.57 -15.15 -0.08
C GLY A 57 -9.54 -15.56 -1.14
N TYR A 58 -8.64 -14.66 -1.54
CA TYR A 58 -7.54 -14.99 -2.46
C TYR A 58 -6.57 -16.02 -1.86
N ALA A 59 -6.13 -15.82 -0.62
CA ALA A 59 -5.13 -16.67 0.01
C ALA A 59 -5.63 -18.10 0.29
N VAL A 60 -6.94 -18.32 0.43
CA VAL A 60 -7.54 -19.63 0.69
C VAL A 60 -7.78 -20.45 -0.58
N ILE A 61 -7.72 -19.84 -1.77
CA ILE A 61 -7.98 -20.52 -3.05
C ILE A 61 -7.20 -21.83 -3.22
N PRO A 62 -5.87 -21.90 -2.93
CA PRO A 62 -5.13 -23.15 -3.08
C PRO A 62 -5.73 -24.28 -2.24
N TYR A 63 -6.11 -24.01 -1.00
CA TYR A 63 -6.73 -25.01 -0.12
C TYR A 63 -8.13 -25.39 -0.60
N TYR A 64 -8.92 -24.41 -1.05
CA TYR A 64 -10.25 -24.65 -1.62
C TYR A 64 -10.19 -25.61 -2.80
N LEU A 65 -9.29 -25.36 -3.76
CA LEU A 65 -9.13 -26.22 -4.94
C LEU A 65 -8.71 -27.65 -4.55
N LEU A 66 -7.75 -27.80 -3.64
CA LEU A 66 -7.34 -29.12 -3.15
C LEU A 66 -8.50 -29.88 -2.49
N LEU A 67 -9.29 -29.18 -1.67
CA LEU A 67 -10.42 -29.78 -0.98
C LEU A 67 -11.56 -30.16 -1.94
N CYS A 68 -11.79 -29.40 -3.00
CA CYS A 68 -12.71 -29.76 -4.08
C CYS A 68 -12.30 -31.07 -4.77
N ILE A 69 -11.00 -31.21 -5.09
CA ILE A 69 -10.45 -32.47 -5.64
C ILE A 69 -10.65 -33.62 -4.66
N GLY A 70 -10.45 -33.38 -3.35
CA GLY A 70 -10.61 -34.35 -2.28
C GLY A 70 -12.01 -34.94 -2.12
N ILE A 71 -13.07 -34.27 -2.63
CA ILE A 71 -14.42 -34.84 -2.66
C ILE A 71 -14.49 -36.09 -3.55
N TRP A 72 -13.80 -36.06 -4.67
CA TRP A 72 -13.83 -37.10 -5.69
C TRP A 72 -12.73 -38.11 -5.59
N VAL A 73 -11.57 -37.69 -5.04
CA VAL A 73 -10.36 -38.50 -4.94
C VAL A 73 -9.93 -38.60 -3.48
N LYS A 74 -9.50 -39.80 -3.06
CA LYS A 74 -8.86 -40.00 -1.75
C LYS A 74 -7.52 -39.27 -1.75
N LEU A 75 -7.32 -38.36 -0.80
CA LEU A 75 -6.07 -37.65 -0.63
C LEU A 75 -5.22 -38.29 0.48
N PRO A 76 -4.12 -38.99 0.11
CA PRO A 76 -3.22 -39.61 1.08
C PRO A 76 -2.57 -38.55 1.99
N LEU A 77 -2.30 -38.91 3.24
CA LEU A 77 -1.70 -37.99 4.21
C LEU A 77 -0.34 -37.45 3.73
N LYS A 78 0.44 -38.25 3.02
CA LYS A 78 1.73 -37.83 2.45
C LYS A 78 1.55 -36.66 1.46
N CYS A 79 0.62 -36.79 0.51
CA CYS A 79 0.32 -35.73 -0.49
C CYS A 79 -0.21 -34.47 0.20
N LEU A 80 -1.15 -34.62 1.16
CA LEU A 80 -1.67 -33.51 1.95
C LEU A 80 -0.55 -32.77 2.69
N ASN A 81 0.33 -33.52 3.36
CA ASN A 81 1.43 -32.92 4.11
C ASN A 81 2.40 -32.14 3.21
N ILE A 82 2.74 -32.69 2.05
CA ILE A 82 3.61 -31.97 1.10
C ILE A 82 2.92 -30.71 0.60
N TYR A 83 1.68 -30.84 0.14
CA TYR A 83 0.91 -29.69 -0.38
C TYR A 83 0.75 -28.58 0.65
N TYR A 84 0.26 -28.91 1.86
CA TYR A 84 0.07 -27.92 2.92
C TYR A 84 1.39 -27.29 3.35
N ARG A 85 2.48 -28.04 3.46
CA ARG A 85 3.80 -27.47 3.77
C ARG A 85 4.26 -26.48 2.71
N VAL A 86 4.15 -26.83 1.45
CA VAL A 86 4.55 -25.92 0.35
C VAL A 86 3.70 -24.65 0.40
N VAL A 87 2.37 -24.77 0.43
CA VAL A 87 1.47 -23.60 0.44
C VAL A 87 1.67 -22.77 1.70
N ASN A 88 1.75 -23.41 2.88
CA ASN A 88 1.97 -22.72 4.15
C ASN A 88 3.31 -21.98 4.18
N THR A 89 4.38 -22.57 3.63
CA THR A 89 5.69 -21.93 3.56
C THR A 89 5.65 -20.72 2.63
N LEU A 90 5.07 -20.88 1.44
CA LEU A 90 4.93 -19.75 0.49
C LEU A 90 4.11 -18.61 1.10
N LEU A 91 2.97 -18.91 1.71
CA LEU A 91 2.13 -17.89 2.37
C LEU A 91 2.84 -17.25 3.56
N ALA A 92 3.51 -18.03 4.41
CA ALA A 92 4.22 -17.50 5.57
C ALA A 92 5.34 -16.54 5.16
N VAL A 93 6.15 -16.90 4.16
CA VAL A 93 7.23 -16.06 3.64
C VAL A 93 6.67 -14.81 2.97
N LEU A 94 5.67 -14.96 2.09
CA LEU A 94 5.09 -13.83 1.36
C LEU A 94 4.40 -12.84 2.31
N LEU A 95 3.56 -13.33 3.23
CA LEU A 95 2.87 -12.47 4.18
C LEU A 95 3.81 -11.81 5.18
N ALA A 96 4.84 -12.53 5.65
CA ALA A 96 5.86 -11.94 6.51
C ALA A 96 6.62 -10.81 5.78
N LEU A 97 6.96 -11.01 4.51
CA LEU A 97 7.60 -9.98 3.70
C LEU A 97 6.71 -8.74 3.56
N ILE A 98 5.43 -8.95 3.24
CA ILE A 98 4.46 -7.87 3.08
C ILE A 98 4.25 -7.12 4.40
N PHE A 99 4.05 -7.82 5.52
CA PHE A 99 3.78 -7.18 6.81
C PHE A 99 4.99 -6.39 7.32
N VAL A 100 6.19 -6.96 7.22
CA VAL A 100 7.40 -6.28 7.66
C VAL A 100 7.73 -5.11 6.74
N ALA A 101 7.63 -5.28 5.42
CA ALA A 101 7.85 -4.19 4.47
C ALA A 101 6.84 -3.05 4.69
N ASP A 102 5.55 -3.35 4.83
CA ASP A 102 4.52 -2.36 5.10
C ASP A 102 4.80 -1.57 6.39
N THR A 103 5.12 -2.28 7.47
CA THR A 103 5.35 -1.68 8.79
C THR A 103 6.61 -0.81 8.79
N VAL A 104 7.69 -1.29 8.19
CA VAL A 104 8.99 -0.59 8.16
C VAL A 104 8.97 0.59 7.20
N LEU A 105 8.41 0.43 6.00
CA LEU A 105 8.38 1.49 4.99
C LEU A 105 7.39 2.60 5.35
N TYR A 106 6.36 2.29 6.13
CA TYR A 106 5.38 3.29 6.55
C TYR A 106 6.01 4.44 7.34
N SER A 107 7.00 4.17 8.19
CA SER A 107 7.72 5.20 8.94
C SER A 107 8.51 6.18 8.07
N PHE A 108 8.78 5.83 6.80
CA PHE A 108 9.49 6.70 5.84
C PHE A 108 8.53 7.30 4.81
N TRP A 109 7.46 6.58 4.45
CA TRP A 109 6.60 6.94 3.32
C TRP A 109 5.27 7.54 3.74
N GLU A 110 4.83 7.28 4.97
CA GLU A 110 3.53 7.68 5.52
C GLU A 110 2.32 7.23 4.67
N PHE A 111 2.51 6.19 3.85
CA PHE A 111 1.42 5.52 3.11
C PHE A 111 1.61 4.01 3.08
N LYS A 112 0.52 3.29 2.78
CA LYS A 112 0.50 1.82 2.78
C LYS A 112 1.32 1.25 1.64
N LEU A 113 1.88 0.05 1.88
CA LEU A 113 2.63 -0.68 0.88
C LEU A 113 1.83 -0.85 -0.41
N ASP A 114 2.39 -0.39 -1.51
CA ASP A 114 1.82 -0.45 -2.85
C ASP A 114 2.84 -0.93 -3.89
N GLY A 115 2.44 -1.02 -5.16
CA GLY A 115 3.30 -1.46 -6.25
C GLY A 115 4.53 -0.58 -6.49
N THR A 116 4.61 0.63 -5.92
CA THR A 116 5.78 1.50 -6.07
C THR A 116 7.03 0.91 -5.43
N VAL A 117 6.88 -0.03 -4.48
CA VAL A 117 8.01 -0.76 -3.87
C VAL A 117 8.88 -1.45 -4.93
N PHE A 118 8.30 -1.95 -6.02
CA PHE A 118 9.06 -2.64 -7.09
C PHE A 118 9.99 -1.70 -7.85
N ASN A 119 9.69 -0.40 -7.90
CA ASN A 119 10.58 0.59 -8.50
C ASN A 119 11.89 0.74 -7.70
N TYR A 120 11.83 0.52 -6.39
CA TYR A 120 13.00 0.58 -5.51
C TYR A 120 13.80 -0.71 -5.48
N ILE A 121 13.16 -1.85 -5.72
CA ILE A 121 13.85 -3.16 -5.84
C ILE A 121 14.76 -3.17 -7.07
N SER A 122 14.41 -2.46 -8.13
CA SER A 122 15.24 -2.35 -9.34
C SER A 122 16.50 -1.48 -9.14
N GLN A 123 16.57 -0.67 -8.06
CA GLN A 123 17.70 0.20 -7.73
C GLN A 123 18.12 0.05 -6.24
N PRO A 124 18.59 -1.12 -5.81
CA PRO A 124 18.82 -1.43 -4.39
C PRO A 124 19.92 -0.60 -3.74
N GLY A 125 20.87 -0.05 -4.51
CA GLY A 125 22.01 0.69 -4.00
C GLY A 125 21.62 1.95 -3.20
N GLY A 126 20.60 2.69 -3.66
CA GLY A 126 20.13 3.91 -2.97
C GLY A 126 19.42 3.62 -1.64
N ALA A 127 18.60 2.58 -1.60
CA ALA A 127 17.86 2.21 -0.39
C ALA A 127 18.77 1.68 0.73
N LEU A 128 19.79 0.86 0.38
CA LEU A 128 20.72 0.29 1.35
C LEU A 128 21.70 1.32 1.94
N GLN A 129 22.03 2.38 1.18
CA GLN A 129 22.92 3.45 1.67
C GLN A 129 22.22 4.38 2.68
N SER A 130 20.90 4.39 2.69
CA SER A 130 20.09 5.29 3.53
C SER A 130 19.83 4.75 4.93
N VAL A 131 20.15 3.48 5.21
CA VAL A 131 19.85 2.83 6.50
C VAL A 131 21.13 2.28 7.17
N SER A 132 21.17 2.34 8.50
CA SER A 132 22.30 1.76 9.24
C SER A 132 22.30 0.23 9.11
N PRO A 133 23.50 -0.42 9.13
CA PRO A 133 23.59 -1.88 9.08
C PRO A 133 22.84 -2.58 10.23
N LEU A 134 22.79 -1.97 11.41
CA LEU A 134 22.06 -2.51 12.56
C LEU A 134 20.53 -2.49 12.31
N TYR A 135 20.02 -1.41 11.70
CA TYR A 135 18.62 -1.32 11.34
C TYR A 135 18.25 -2.37 10.28
N ALA A 136 19.07 -2.52 9.24
CA ALA A 136 18.89 -3.54 8.20
C ALA A 136 18.88 -4.96 8.79
N ALA A 137 19.82 -5.27 9.71
CA ALA A 137 19.84 -6.55 10.42
C ALA A 137 18.57 -6.76 11.26
N GLY A 138 18.06 -5.72 11.92
CA GLY A 138 16.80 -5.76 12.67
C GLY A 138 15.59 -6.09 11.78
N VAL A 139 15.51 -5.49 10.59
CA VAL A 139 14.45 -5.76 9.61
C VAL A 139 14.51 -7.22 9.11
N VAL A 140 15.70 -7.72 8.80
CA VAL A 140 15.89 -9.13 8.39
C VAL A 140 15.50 -10.08 9.53
N ALA A 141 15.89 -9.77 10.77
CA ALA A 141 15.49 -10.57 11.93
C ALA A 141 13.97 -10.55 12.14
N ALA A 142 13.32 -9.38 12.04
CA ALA A 142 11.86 -9.25 12.13
C ALA A 142 11.14 -10.08 11.06
N PHE A 143 11.64 -10.04 9.82
CA PHE A 143 11.14 -10.88 8.74
C PHE A 143 11.27 -12.39 9.06
N ALA A 144 12.46 -12.82 9.49
CA ALA A 144 12.69 -14.24 9.80
C ALA A 144 11.81 -14.73 10.96
N ILE A 145 11.68 -13.93 12.02
CA ILE A 145 10.82 -14.24 13.17
C ILE A 145 9.34 -14.31 12.74
N THR A 146 8.87 -13.34 11.99
CA THR A 146 7.48 -13.30 11.52
C THR A 146 7.18 -14.48 10.58
N ALA A 147 8.07 -14.78 9.64
CA ALA A 147 7.93 -15.92 8.73
C ALA A 147 7.91 -17.25 9.50
N ALA A 148 8.81 -17.42 10.47
CA ALA A 148 8.85 -18.63 11.31
C ALA A 148 7.58 -18.76 12.17
N ALA A 149 7.12 -17.68 12.79
CA ALA A 149 5.89 -17.68 13.59
C ALA A 149 4.66 -18.04 12.75
N LEU A 150 4.49 -17.41 11.58
CA LEU A 150 3.39 -17.74 10.66
C LEU A 150 3.47 -19.20 10.18
N TRP A 151 4.67 -19.65 9.81
CA TRP A 151 4.86 -21.03 9.37
C TRP A 151 4.50 -22.04 10.47
N VAL A 152 4.94 -21.84 11.71
CA VAL A 152 4.61 -22.70 12.85
C VAL A 152 3.11 -22.73 13.09
N VAL A 153 2.46 -21.56 13.07
CA VAL A 153 1.00 -21.46 13.25
C VAL A 153 0.28 -22.20 12.12
N TYR A 154 0.63 -21.96 10.86
CA TYR A 154 -0.04 -22.61 9.72
C TYR A 154 0.21 -24.13 9.69
N ASP A 155 1.44 -24.60 9.99
CA ASP A 155 1.75 -26.03 10.03
C ASP A 155 1.03 -26.77 11.16
N ARG A 156 0.75 -26.07 12.29
CA ARG A 156 -0.02 -26.64 13.42
C ARG A 156 -1.44 -27.02 13.05
N PHE A 157 -2.05 -26.30 12.10
CA PHE A 157 -3.44 -26.47 11.68
C PHE A 157 -3.60 -27.29 10.39
N ARG A 158 -2.54 -27.86 9.85
CA ARG A 158 -2.64 -28.77 8.69
C ARG A 158 -3.41 -30.06 9.03
N PRO A 159 -4.00 -30.75 8.04
CA PRO A 159 -4.64 -32.04 8.23
C PRO A 159 -3.66 -33.07 8.79
N LYS A 160 -4.06 -33.76 9.85
CA LYS A 160 -3.26 -34.84 10.52
C LYS A 160 -3.68 -36.22 10.09
N LYS A 161 -4.73 -36.37 9.29
CA LYS A 161 -5.28 -37.64 8.83
C LYS A 161 -5.53 -37.55 7.32
N THR A 162 -5.48 -38.72 6.67
CA THR A 162 -5.91 -38.86 5.27
C THR A 162 -7.33 -38.35 5.11
N LEU A 163 -7.58 -37.54 4.09
CA LEU A 163 -8.93 -37.11 3.74
C LEU A 163 -9.61 -38.23 2.92
N PRO A 164 -10.67 -38.83 3.45
CA PRO A 164 -11.41 -39.85 2.71
C PRO A 164 -12.22 -39.20 1.61
N ARG A 165 -12.44 -39.92 0.53
CA ARG A 165 -13.39 -39.56 -0.49
C ARG A 165 -14.78 -39.40 0.13
N GLU A 166 -15.48 -38.31 -0.23
CA GLU A 166 -16.82 -38.06 0.33
C GLU A 166 -17.85 -39.10 -0.19
N ARG A 167 -18.72 -39.57 0.72
CA ARG A 167 -19.78 -40.52 0.35
C ARG A 167 -20.87 -39.86 -0.50
N ARG A 168 -21.28 -38.63 -0.12
CA ARG A 168 -22.31 -37.83 -0.83
C ARG A 168 -21.63 -36.77 -1.71
N ARG A 169 -20.95 -37.22 -2.77
CA ARG A 169 -20.10 -36.35 -3.60
C ARG A 169 -20.86 -35.20 -4.23
N VAL A 170 -22.03 -35.47 -4.81
CA VAL A 170 -22.84 -34.42 -5.48
C VAL A 170 -23.25 -33.34 -4.46
N ALA A 171 -23.81 -33.75 -3.32
CA ALA A 171 -24.19 -32.80 -2.26
C ALA A 171 -22.99 -32.03 -1.71
N SER A 172 -21.84 -32.70 -1.52
CA SER A 172 -20.61 -32.03 -1.07
C SER A 172 -20.05 -31.08 -2.14
N SER A 173 -20.16 -31.42 -3.43
CA SER A 173 -19.75 -30.53 -4.53
C SER A 173 -20.65 -29.30 -4.62
N LEU A 174 -21.97 -29.45 -4.47
CA LEU A 174 -22.91 -28.33 -4.43
C LEU A 174 -22.64 -27.39 -3.25
N LEU A 175 -22.33 -27.98 -2.07
CA LEU A 175 -21.97 -27.19 -0.90
C LEU A 175 -20.64 -26.45 -1.10
N MET A 176 -19.63 -27.08 -1.70
CA MET A 176 -18.37 -26.41 -2.01
C MET A 176 -18.56 -25.34 -3.09
N LEU A 177 -19.44 -25.56 -4.08
CA LEU A 177 -19.78 -24.53 -5.05
C LEU A 177 -20.42 -23.30 -4.37
N LEU A 178 -21.34 -23.53 -3.42
CA LEU A 178 -21.89 -22.44 -2.60
C LEU A 178 -20.78 -21.70 -1.81
N CYS A 179 -19.87 -22.44 -1.18
CA CYS A 179 -18.71 -21.85 -0.50
C CYS A 179 -17.84 -21.04 -1.47
N GLY A 180 -17.62 -21.53 -2.70
CA GLY A 180 -16.91 -20.80 -3.76
C GLY A 180 -17.62 -19.51 -4.13
N GLY A 181 -18.95 -19.52 -4.24
CA GLY A 181 -19.76 -18.32 -4.42
C GLY A 181 -19.62 -17.30 -3.28
N LEU A 182 -19.63 -17.78 -2.03
CA LEU A 182 -19.42 -16.91 -0.87
C LEU A 182 -17.99 -16.35 -0.83
N LEU A 183 -16.97 -17.14 -1.16
CA LEU A 183 -15.60 -16.67 -1.30
C LEU A 183 -15.49 -15.59 -2.38
N PHE A 184 -16.12 -15.81 -3.55
CA PHE A 184 -16.16 -14.83 -4.62
C PHE A 184 -16.82 -13.52 -4.18
N LEU A 185 -17.96 -13.58 -3.46
CA LEU A 185 -18.59 -12.38 -2.90
C LEU A 185 -17.70 -11.68 -1.89
N GLY A 186 -16.96 -12.42 -1.06
CA GLY A 186 -15.98 -11.86 -0.13
C GLY A 186 -14.83 -11.15 -0.87
N ILE A 187 -14.26 -11.78 -1.89
CA ILE A 187 -13.21 -11.20 -2.75
C ILE A 187 -13.71 -9.94 -3.44
N ARG A 188 -14.94 -9.97 -3.97
CA ARG A 188 -15.54 -8.81 -4.63
C ARG A 188 -15.83 -7.63 -3.69
N GLY A 189 -15.91 -7.87 -2.38
CA GLY A 189 -16.27 -6.84 -1.39
C GLY A 189 -17.79 -6.70 -1.16
N GLY A 190 -18.57 -7.74 -1.52
CA GLY A 190 -20.02 -7.79 -1.31
C GLY A 190 -20.84 -7.68 -2.61
N VAL A 191 -22.13 -7.34 -2.45
CA VAL A 191 -23.11 -7.25 -3.56
C VAL A 191 -23.31 -5.82 -4.09
N GLY A 192 -22.60 -4.83 -3.56
CA GLY A 192 -22.70 -3.44 -3.96
C GLY A 192 -22.22 -3.18 -5.41
N ARG A 193 -22.40 -1.95 -5.90
CA ARG A 193 -21.93 -1.56 -7.25
C ARG A 193 -20.40 -1.53 -7.33
N SER A 194 -19.73 -1.04 -6.27
CA SER A 194 -18.28 -0.97 -6.19
C SER A 194 -17.68 -2.33 -5.81
N THR A 195 -16.58 -2.68 -6.43
CA THR A 195 -15.73 -3.79 -6.01
C THR A 195 -14.87 -3.38 -4.80
N ALA A 196 -14.25 -4.36 -4.13
CA ALA A 196 -13.32 -4.09 -3.05
C ALA A 196 -12.21 -3.13 -3.52
N ASN A 197 -12.01 -2.07 -2.74
CA ASN A 197 -10.97 -1.05 -2.96
C ASN A 197 -10.50 -0.50 -1.61
N VAL A 198 -9.33 0.15 -1.61
CA VAL A 198 -8.70 0.65 -0.38
C VAL A 198 -9.59 1.64 0.36
N GLY A 199 -10.32 2.51 -0.37
CA GLY A 199 -11.18 3.55 0.22
C GLY A 199 -12.37 3.01 1.01
N MET A 200 -12.80 1.77 0.79
CA MET A 200 -13.95 1.20 1.50
C MET A 200 -13.76 0.99 3.00
N VAL A 201 -12.52 1.06 3.48
CA VAL A 201 -12.19 0.89 4.91
C VAL A 201 -11.83 2.20 5.59
N TYR A 202 -11.90 3.33 4.88
CA TYR A 202 -11.68 4.65 5.44
C TYR A 202 -12.89 5.07 6.27
N TYR A 203 -12.66 5.38 7.55
CA TYR A 203 -13.74 5.67 8.51
C TYR A 203 -13.42 6.86 9.41
N SER A 204 -12.17 7.31 9.48
CA SER A 204 -11.69 8.36 10.38
C SER A 204 -11.28 9.62 9.61
N THR A 205 -11.28 10.75 10.28
CA THR A 205 -10.60 11.97 9.80
C THR A 205 -9.09 11.88 9.96
N ASP A 206 -8.59 10.94 10.78
CA ASP A 206 -7.16 10.67 10.93
C ASP A 206 -6.71 9.69 9.86
N GLN A 207 -5.79 10.16 9.02
CA GLN A 207 -5.22 9.38 7.91
C GLN A 207 -4.44 8.15 8.40
N PHE A 208 -3.76 8.26 9.53
CA PHE A 208 -3.01 7.13 10.11
C PHE A 208 -3.94 5.96 10.46
N LEU A 209 -5.09 6.25 11.08
CA LEU A 209 -6.08 5.23 11.43
C LEU A 209 -6.72 4.60 10.19
N ASN A 210 -6.97 5.40 9.15
CA ASN A 210 -7.43 4.88 7.86
C ASN A 210 -6.42 3.95 7.23
N HIS A 211 -5.14 4.35 7.20
CA HIS A 211 -4.06 3.50 6.71
C HIS A 211 -3.91 2.22 7.53
N ALA A 212 -4.01 2.29 8.87
CA ALA A 212 -3.95 1.11 9.73
C ALA A 212 -5.08 0.10 9.45
N ALA A 213 -6.26 0.57 9.01
CA ALA A 213 -7.38 -0.29 8.63
C ALA A 213 -7.16 -1.02 7.30
N VAL A 214 -6.33 -0.47 6.39
CA VAL A 214 -6.03 -1.07 5.08
C VAL A 214 -5.20 -2.35 5.26
N ASN A 215 -5.62 -3.41 4.55
CA ASN A 215 -4.84 -4.64 4.46
C ASN A 215 -3.66 -4.44 3.50
N PRO A 216 -2.39 -4.62 3.94
CA PRO A 216 -1.23 -4.32 3.09
C PRO A 216 -1.08 -5.26 1.90
N ALA A 217 -1.51 -6.52 2.03
CA ALA A 217 -1.48 -7.45 0.90
C ALA A 217 -2.54 -7.07 -0.16
N PHE A 218 -3.72 -6.58 0.26
CA PHE A 218 -4.72 -6.05 -0.65
C PHE A 218 -4.20 -4.80 -1.37
N SER A 219 -3.64 -3.85 -0.62
CA SER A 219 -3.06 -2.62 -1.17
C SER A 219 -2.01 -2.91 -2.24
N LEU A 220 -1.06 -3.81 -1.93
CA LEU A 220 -0.04 -4.23 -2.87
C LEU A 220 -0.62 -4.90 -4.13
N LEU A 221 -1.54 -5.87 -3.96
CA LEU A 221 -2.13 -6.61 -5.08
C LEU A 221 -3.01 -5.73 -5.97
N SER A 222 -3.77 -4.80 -5.39
CA SER A 222 -4.62 -3.88 -6.15
C SER A 222 -3.83 -2.94 -7.05
N THR A 223 -2.65 -2.53 -6.61
CA THR A 223 -1.77 -1.67 -7.40
C THR A 223 -0.96 -2.42 -8.45
N LEU A 224 -0.66 -3.71 -8.24
CA LEU A 224 -0.02 -4.55 -9.26
C LEU A 224 -0.94 -4.83 -10.47
N SER A 225 -2.23 -4.97 -10.22
CA SER A 225 -3.21 -5.22 -11.28
C SER A 225 -3.62 -3.95 -12.04
N ALA A 226 -3.28 -2.79 -11.52
CA ALA A 226 -3.57 -1.49 -12.12
C ALA A 226 -2.45 -1.05 -13.06
N GLY A 227 -2.24 -1.76 -14.14
CA GLY A 227 -1.61 -1.18 -15.34
C GLY A 227 -2.60 -0.18 -15.93
N LYS A 228 -2.68 1.02 -15.34
CA LYS A 228 -3.61 2.05 -15.77
C LYS A 228 -3.12 2.69 -17.06
N ASP A 229 -3.88 2.56 -18.11
CA ASP A 229 -3.79 3.48 -19.25
C ASP A 229 -4.46 4.80 -18.88
N TYR A 230 -3.67 5.69 -18.27
CA TYR A 230 -4.18 6.99 -17.82
C TYR A 230 -4.70 7.86 -18.98
N ALA A 231 -4.23 7.64 -20.20
CA ALA A 231 -4.71 8.37 -21.35
C ALA A 231 -6.19 8.06 -21.63
N SER A 232 -6.57 6.78 -21.52
CA SER A 232 -7.97 6.37 -21.70
C SER A 232 -8.83 6.53 -20.43
N GLU A 233 -8.26 6.34 -19.24
CA GLU A 233 -9.00 6.49 -17.97
C GLU A 233 -9.29 7.95 -17.61
N CYS A 234 -8.45 8.89 -18.05
CA CYS A 234 -8.59 10.32 -17.74
C CYS A 234 -9.15 11.13 -18.90
N ASP A 235 -9.67 10.49 -19.93
CA ASP A 235 -10.32 11.16 -21.07
C ASP A 235 -11.80 11.46 -20.76
N PHE A 236 -12.02 12.51 -19.95
CA PHE A 236 -13.35 12.90 -19.46
C PHE A 236 -14.06 13.93 -20.34
N PHE A 237 -13.33 14.57 -21.27
CA PHE A 237 -13.83 15.67 -22.05
C PHE A 237 -13.49 15.48 -23.53
N GLU A 238 -14.38 15.93 -24.41
CA GLU A 238 -14.09 16.07 -25.83
C GLU A 238 -12.90 17.00 -26.03
N GLU A 239 -12.13 16.81 -27.09
CA GLU A 239 -10.86 17.48 -27.33
C GLU A 239 -10.96 19.02 -27.32
N GLU A 240 -12.03 19.56 -27.91
CA GLU A 240 -12.30 21.01 -27.93
C GLU A 240 -12.56 21.58 -26.53
N GLU A 241 -13.36 20.87 -25.73
CA GLU A 241 -13.67 21.27 -24.36
C GLU A 241 -12.45 21.15 -23.45
N ARG A 242 -11.65 20.10 -23.61
CA ARG A 242 -10.38 19.92 -22.93
C ARG A 242 -9.40 21.04 -23.23
N ALA A 243 -9.23 21.42 -24.51
CA ALA A 243 -8.39 22.52 -24.92
C ALA A 243 -8.86 23.85 -24.32
N ARG A 244 -10.18 24.07 -24.29
CA ARG A 244 -10.78 25.28 -23.70
C ARG A 244 -10.52 25.37 -22.19
N LEU A 245 -10.77 24.30 -21.46
CA LEU A 245 -10.55 24.22 -20.01
C LEU A 245 -9.07 24.35 -19.65
N PHE A 246 -8.20 23.70 -20.41
CA PHE A 246 -6.75 23.80 -20.22
C PHE A 246 -6.23 25.20 -20.53
N GLY A 247 -6.73 25.85 -21.60
CA GLY A 247 -6.44 27.24 -21.92
C GLY A 247 -6.85 28.19 -20.79
N ALA A 248 -8.02 27.97 -20.18
CA ALA A 248 -8.49 28.75 -19.04
C ALA A 248 -7.60 28.62 -17.79
N LEU A 249 -7.00 27.44 -17.58
CA LEU A 249 -6.04 27.22 -16.48
C LEU A 249 -4.69 27.91 -16.74
N GLN A 250 -4.30 28.07 -18.01
CA GLN A 250 -3.06 28.73 -18.41
C GLN A 250 -3.16 30.24 -18.49
N CYS A 251 -4.36 30.77 -18.64
CA CYS A 251 -4.60 32.21 -18.58
C CYS A 251 -4.41 32.65 -17.12
N GLY A 252 -3.19 32.97 -16.74
CA GLY A 252 -2.88 33.64 -15.47
C GLY A 252 -3.79 34.87 -15.35
N GLY A 253 -4.21 35.16 -14.12
CA GLY A 253 -5.09 36.29 -13.84
C GLY A 253 -4.60 37.60 -14.44
N ASP A 254 -5.49 38.55 -14.52
CA ASP A 254 -5.26 39.87 -15.05
C ASP A 254 -3.87 40.40 -14.67
N ASP A 255 -3.13 40.82 -15.66
CA ASP A 255 -1.75 41.34 -15.61
C ASP A 255 -1.67 42.71 -14.85
N THR A 256 -2.70 43.01 -14.09
CA THR A 256 -2.83 44.24 -13.30
C THR A 256 -2.13 44.05 -11.95
N GLY A 257 -0.79 44.18 -11.96
CA GLY A 257 0.00 44.23 -10.75
C GLY A 257 1.17 43.28 -10.66
N THR A 258 1.72 42.81 -11.76
CA THR A 258 2.97 42.04 -11.76
C THR A 258 4.14 42.94 -11.39
N ASP A 259 4.63 42.87 -10.18
CA ASP A 259 5.86 43.52 -9.78
C ASP A 259 7.03 42.88 -10.52
N SER A 260 7.80 43.68 -11.23
CA SER A 260 9.01 43.22 -11.89
C SER A 260 10.11 43.01 -10.86
N LEU A 261 10.39 41.74 -10.52
CA LEU A 261 11.47 41.37 -9.60
C LEU A 261 12.86 41.53 -10.23
N LEU A 262 12.93 41.61 -11.56
CA LEU A 262 14.19 41.60 -12.29
C LEU A 262 14.41 42.89 -13.03
N THR A 263 15.64 43.40 -12.99
CA THR A 263 16.07 44.63 -13.70
C THR A 263 16.36 44.38 -15.17
N THR A 264 16.46 43.14 -15.60
CA THR A 264 16.71 42.73 -16.98
C THR A 264 15.61 41.87 -17.55
N ARG A 265 15.29 42.03 -18.85
CA ARG A 265 14.27 41.23 -19.55
C ARG A 265 14.75 39.83 -19.95
N ARG A 266 16.05 39.55 -19.93
CA ARG A 266 16.64 38.25 -20.31
C ARG A 266 17.75 37.88 -19.30
N PRO A 267 17.37 37.52 -18.08
CA PRO A 267 18.33 37.07 -17.07
C PRO A 267 18.84 35.67 -17.39
N ASN A 268 20.06 35.36 -16.92
CA ASN A 268 20.47 33.99 -16.73
C ASN A 268 19.79 33.45 -15.46
N ILE A 269 19.16 32.28 -15.55
CA ILE A 269 18.44 31.65 -14.41
C ILE A 269 19.17 30.38 -14.03
N VAL A 270 19.52 30.26 -12.76
CA VAL A 270 20.03 29.02 -12.15
C VAL A 270 18.98 28.55 -11.16
N MET A 271 18.38 27.42 -11.44
CA MET A 271 17.39 26.77 -10.56
C MET A 271 18.08 25.67 -9.74
N ILE A 272 17.99 25.73 -8.42
CA ILE A 272 18.54 24.73 -7.52
C ILE A 272 17.38 24.05 -6.82
N LEU A 273 17.10 22.79 -7.19
CA LEU A 273 16.12 21.93 -6.51
C LEU A 273 16.83 21.16 -5.40
N MET A 274 16.58 21.54 -4.15
CA MET A 274 17.26 20.95 -3.01
C MET A 274 16.49 19.71 -2.52
N GLU A 275 17.14 18.56 -2.60
CA GLU A 275 16.58 17.29 -2.12
C GLU A 275 16.55 17.26 -0.59
N GLY A 276 15.44 16.79 -0.01
CA GLY A 276 15.29 16.60 1.43
C GLY A 276 15.31 17.90 2.27
N CYS A 277 15.25 19.08 1.65
CA CYS A 277 15.25 20.37 2.33
C CYS A 277 13.80 20.82 2.60
N GLY A 278 13.24 20.38 3.72
CA GLY A 278 11.94 20.84 4.20
C GLY A 278 12.02 22.16 4.96
N ALA A 279 10.90 22.89 5.04
CA ALA A 279 10.81 24.17 5.78
C ALA A 279 11.18 24.02 7.26
N THR A 280 11.10 22.82 7.84
CA THR A 280 11.54 22.52 9.20
C THR A 280 13.03 22.77 9.46
N PHE A 281 13.84 22.81 8.41
CA PHE A 281 15.28 23.10 8.48
C PHE A 281 15.63 24.54 8.13
N VAL A 282 14.65 25.36 7.69
CA VAL A 282 14.88 26.72 7.21
C VAL A 282 14.30 27.72 8.22
N GLU A 283 15.18 28.33 9.03
CA GLU A 283 14.80 29.27 10.10
C GLU A 283 13.94 30.42 9.61
N SER A 284 14.26 31.02 8.45
CA SER A 284 13.49 32.12 7.84
C SER A 284 12.05 31.70 7.42
N LEU A 285 11.74 30.39 7.42
CA LEU A 285 10.40 29.82 7.22
C LEU A 285 9.78 29.28 8.49
N GLY A 286 10.35 29.57 9.66
CA GLY A 286 9.89 29.10 10.97
C GLY A 286 10.45 27.74 11.39
N GLY A 287 11.50 27.25 10.71
CA GLY A 287 12.20 26.02 11.03
C GLY A 287 13.23 26.15 12.16
N GLU A 288 14.00 25.06 12.39
CA GLU A 288 14.99 24.97 13.46
C GLU A 288 16.10 26.03 13.31
N PRO A 289 16.39 26.82 14.37
CA PRO A 289 17.40 27.88 14.31
C PRO A 289 18.81 27.37 14.05
N GLY A 290 19.55 28.08 13.21
CA GLY A 290 20.96 27.84 12.96
C GLY A 290 21.31 26.67 12.05
N VAL A 291 20.31 25.94 11.51
CA VAL A 291 20.54 24.79 10.60
C VAL A 291 20.94 25.26 9.21
N THR A 292 20.35 26.34 8.71
CA THR A 292 20.58 26.84 7.35
C THR A 292 21.00 28.33 7.30
N PRO A 293 22.13 28.70 7.93
CA PRO A 293 22.51 30.11 8.05
C PRO A 293 22.72 30.82 6.69
N CYS A 294 23.24 30.09 5.68
CA CYS A 294 23.43 30.66 4.34
C CYS A 294 22.11 30.92 3.63
N LEU A 295 21.08 30.06 3.80
CA LEU A 295 19.76 30.31 3.23
C LEU A 295 19.07 31.47 3.92
N ASN A 296 19.24 31.62 5.24
CA ASN A 296 18.74 32.77 5.98
C ASN A 296 19.38 34.09 5.51
N ALA A 297 20.68 34.09 5.23
CA ALA A 297 21.38 35.24 4.67
C ALA A 297 20.81 35.59 3.28
N LEU A 298 20.67 34.62 2.39
CA LEU A 298 20.07 34.80 1.07
C LEU A 298 18.61 35.30 1.15
N ALA A 299 17.83 34.84 2.11
CA ALA A 299 16.46 35.31 2.32
C ALA A 299 16.40 36.81 2.70
N ASN A 300 17.43 37.32 3.38
CA ASN A 300 17.55 38.73 3.75
C ASN A 300 18.06 39.61 2.60
N GLU A 301 18.83 39.03 1.69
CA GLU A 301 19.42 39.75 0.54
C GLU A 301 18.57 39.70 -0.70
N GLY A 302 17.72 38.70 -0.83
CA GLY A 302 16.86 38.43 -1.99
C GLY A 302 15.37 38.47 -1.70
N GLY A 303 14.57 37.86 -2.56
CA GLY A 303 13.13 37.66 -2.37
C GLY A 303 12.85 36.30 -1.73
N LEU A 304 12.12 36.26 -0.61
CA LEU A 304 11.64 35.04 0.03
C LEU A 304 10.14 34.88 -0.21
N PHE A 305 9.76 33.76 -0.85
CA PHE A 305 8.36 33.37 -1.01
C PHE A 305 7.94 32.49 0.15
N THR A 306 7.25 33.05 1.14
CA THR A 306 6.86 32.36 2.37
C THR A 306 5.70 31.38 2.20
N GLN A 307 4.94 31.52 1.11
CA GLN A 307 3.80 30.66 0.78
C GLN A 307 4.03 29.84 -0.50
N CYS A 308 5.27 29.40 -0.70
CA CYS A 308 5.63 28.50 -1.79
C CYS A 308 5.63 27.06 -1.30
N TYR A 309 4.72 26.25 -1.82
CA TYR A 309 4.53 24.86 -1.41
C TYR A 309 4.97 23.90 -2.50
N ALA A 310 5.57 22.78 -2.12
CA ALA A 310 5.87 21.70 -3.05
C ALA A 310 4.57 21.09 -3.60
N ASN A 311 4.50 20.91 -4.91
CA ASN A 311 3.34 20.34 -5.57
C ASN A 311 3.27 18.81 -5.42
N SER A 312 4.33 18.18 -4.91
CA SER A 312 4.38 16.74 -4.65
C SER A 312 5.38 16.39 -3.56
N PHE A 313 5.17 15.24 -2.93
CA PHE A 313 6.00 14.71 -1.85
C PHE A 313 7.20 13.88 -2.35
N ARG A 314 7.40 13.70 -3.66
CA ARG A 314 8.51 12.94 -4.25
C ARG A 314 9.21 13.74 -5.33
N THR A 315 10.52 13.62 -5.39
CA THR A 315 11.41 14.33 -6.32
C THR A 315 11.06 14.05 -7.79
N ASP A 316 10.77 12.80 -8.13
CA ASP A 316 10.39 12.39 -9.51
C ASP A 316 9.07 13.02 -10.00
N ARG A 317 8.21 13.45 -9.09
CA ARG A 317 6.98 14.20 -9.40
C ARG A 317 7.22 15.71 -9.29
N GLY A 318 7.82 16.15 -8.18
CA GLY A 318 8.07 17.55 -7.90
C GLY A 318 8.99 18.23 -8.92
N THR A 319 10.02 17.53 -9.39
CA THR A 319 10.93 18.06 -10.44
C THR A 319 10.18 18.35 -11.74
N LEU A 320 9.30 17.42 -12.17
CA LEU A 320 8.49 17.65 -13.36
C LEU A 320 7.60 18.88 -13.20
N CYS A 321 6.90 18.98 -12.04
CA CYS A 321 6.03 20.12 -11.75
C CYS A 321 6.79 21.46 -11.75
N ALA A 322 7.97 21.48 -11.12
CA ALA A 322 8.80 22.68 -11.06
C ALA A 322 9.32 23.14 -12.44
N LEU A 323 9.62 22.19 -13.34
CA LEU A 323 10.15 22.48 -14.68
C LEU A 323 9.08 22.75 -15.73
N SER A 324 7.90 22.13 -15.59
CA SER A 324 6.84 22.20 -16.62
C SER A 324 5.66 23.08 -16.23
N GLY A 325 5.51 23.42 -14.94
CA GLY A 325 4.32 24.11 -14.42
C GLY A 325 3.08 23.22 -14.31
N TYR A 326 3.16 21.92 -14.66
CA TYR A 326 2.05 20.99 -14.53
C TYR A 326 1.77 20.63 -13.07
N PRO A 327 0.51 20.38 -12.71
CA PRO A 327 0.17 19.85 -11.40
C PRO A 327 0.69 18.41 -11.23
N SER A 328 0.97 18.02 -10.00
CA SER A 328 1.32 16.64 -9.68
C SER A 328 0.12 15.71 -9.79
N PHE A 329 0.33 14.55 -10.38
CA PHE A 329 -0.67 13.47 -10.33
C PHE A 329 -0.53 12.67 -9.05
N PRO A 330 -1.63 12.41 -8.29
CA PRO A 330 -1.57 11.72 -6.99
C PRO A 330 -1.05 10.28 -7.10
N ASP A 331 -1.45 9.56 -8.15
CA ASP A 331 -1.28 8.11 -8.22
C ASP A 331 -0.10 7.64 -9.07
N PHE A 332 0.52 8.52 -9.87
CA PHE A 332 1.63 8.12 -10.74
C PHE A 332 2.66 9.22 -10.99
N SER A 333 3.84 8.80 -11.44
CA SER A 333 4.90 9.71 -11.89
C SER A 333 5.05 9.61 -13.41
N VAL A 334 4.88 10.72 -14.11
CA VAL A 334 5.08 10.80 -15.57
C VAL A 334 6.50 10.37 -15.96
N MET A 335 7.50 10.67 -15.12
CA MET A 335 8.90 10.28 -15.37
C MET A 335 9.14 8.77 -15.39
N LYS A 336 8.21 7.99 -14.85
CA LYS A 336 8.28 6.50 -14.78
C LYS A 336 7.42 5.82 -15.84
N GLN A 337 6.69 6.56 -16.65
CA GLN A 337 5.90 5.99 -17.74
C GLN A 337 6.82 5.61 -18.91
N PRO A 338 6.65 4.42 -19.48
CA PRO A 338 7.34 4.07 -20.74
C PRO A 338 6.86 5.01 -21.85
N ARG A 339 7.79 5.44 -22.69
CA ARG A 339 7.52 6.22 -23.89
C ARG A 339 6.85 5.37 -24.96
#